data_bf54e46e4c8cab7bce5590a201804b70
#
_entry.id   bf54e46e4c8cab7bce5590a201804b70
#
_cell.length_a   1.000
_cell.length_b   1.000
_cell.length_c   1.000
_cell.angle_alpha   90.00
_cell.angle_beta   90.00
_cell.angle_gamma   90.00
#
_symmetry.space_group_name_H-M   'P 1'
#
loop_
_entity.id
_entity.type
_entity.pdbx_description
1 polymer ?
#
loop_
_entity_poly.entity_id
_entity_poly.type
_entity_poly.pdbx_seq_one_letter_code
_entity_poly.pdbx_strand_id
1 'polypeptide(L)'
;GSQFYTPYDGNINVNPGIGNATEIRLSDLFEDRHIIAGFNIPANLSNSLIGLAYYNLEAQTDKMFSIQRQGTISFDAENYTLVQTTSLFSKYRITFPLDEVRSIRASVGLRVDRHVPQGTEMNTLTQPIEYAEQFGGELAYVYDDTRILALNIREGTRAKVWSEYYIDKEGLSFGTLGFDARKYIRLYSNSIFAVRMAGDWSIGNNKLLHLLGGTDNVLLNFGSITSEIDPDVPYAYQARITPLRGFSNNARNGSNAFVMNAELRIPIWSTLFKIPASSDFLRNFQVVGFADIGSAWNGIHPYSEDNSFNTTVIEQYPITFTVDNNHEPILYDWGVGIRSRFLGYWVCADLAWGVDNKTVQPARFSLSLNFDF
;
A
#
# COMPACT_ATOMS: atom_id res chain seq x y z
N GLY A 1 1.65 9.74 -3.06
CA GLY A 1 2.59 9.68 -1.97
C GLY A 1 3.72 8.74 -2.31
N SER A 2 4.93 9.00 -1.83
CA SER A 2 5.99 7.98 -1.89
C SER A 2 5.59 6.85 -0.96
N GLN A 3 5.58 5.63 -1.44
CA GLN A 3 5.39 4.47 -0.60
C GLN A 3 6.60 4.34 0.33
N PHE A 4 6.34 4.20 1.62
CA PHE A 4 7.36 3.88 2.60
C PHE A 4 7.34 2.37 2.81
N TYR A 5 8.33 1.67 2.25
CA TYR A 5 8.41 0.23 2.38
C TYR A 5 8.86 -0.18 3.78
N THR A 6 8.19 -1.13 4.37
CA THR A 6 8.57 -1.71 5.65
C THR A 6 9.63 -2.79 5.43
N PRO A 7 10.72 -2.84 6.21
CA PRO A 7 11.69 -3.92 6.10
C PRO A 7 11.03 -5.29 6.25
N TYR A 8 11.49 -6.24 5.47
CA TYR A 8 11.10 -7.64 5.59
C TYR A 8 12.23 -8.42 6.26
N ASP A 9 11.93 -9.05 7.35
CA ASP A 9 12.84 -9.80 8.22
C ASP A 9 12.28 -11.20 8.56
N GLY A 10 11.59 -11.80 7.59
CA GLY A 10 10.89 -13.07 7.79
C GLY A 10 9.47 -12.91 8.33
N ASN A 11 9.07 -11.71 8.78
CA ASN A 11 7.76 -11.47 9.34
C ASN A 11 6.92 -10.50 8.50
N ILE A 12 5.64 -10.79 8.40
CA ILE A 12 4.70 -9.86 7.77
C ILE A 12 4.30 -8.80 8.79
N ASN A 13 4.75 -7.57 8.53
CA ASN A 13 4.36 -6.40 9.32
C ASN A 13 3.08 -5.81 8.73
N VAL A 14 1.94 -6.26 9.19
CA VAL A 14 0.66 -5.62 8.95
C VAL A 14 0.52 -4.50 9.96
N ASN A 15 0.45 -3.25 9.50
CA ASN A 15 0.23 -2.12 10.39
C ASN A 15 -1.10 -2.35 11.17
N PRO A 16 -1.04 -2.62 12.48
CA PRO A 16 -2.23 -3.04 13.23
C PRO A 16 -3.07 -1.81 13.60
N GLY A 17 -3.79 -1.27 12.63
CA GLY A 17 -4.98 -0.52 12.95
C GLY A 17 -4.80 0.86 13.58
N ILE A 18 -5.54 1.10 14.62
CA ILE A 18 -5.85 2.41 15.19
C ILE A 18 -4.62 3.04 15.84
N GLY A 19 -4.01 3.98 15.14
CA GLY A 19 -3.06 4.93 15.70
C GLY A 19 -3.65 6.33 15.65
N ASN A 20 -3.24 7.20 16.56
CA ASN A 20 -3.56 8.62 16.49
C ASN A 20 -2.69 9.26 15.41
N ALA A 21 -3.23 9.33 14.19
CA ALA A 21 -2.58 10.07 13.11
C ALA A 21 -2.96 11.55 13.24
N THR A 22 -1.97 12.40 13.41
CA THR A 22 -2.15 13.86 13.47
C THR A 22 -1.27 14.49 12.42
N GLU A 23 -1.82 15.43 11.66
CA GLU A 23 -1.11 16.26 10.70
C GLU A 23 -1.24 17.73 11.11
N ILE A 24 -0.11 18.42 11.16
CA ILE A 24 -0.03 19.85 11.38
C ILE A 24 0.54 20.47 10.13
N ARG A 25 -0.20 21.41 9.54
CA ARG A 25 0.23 22.17 8.37
C ARG A 25 0.43 23.62 8.73
N LEU A 26 1.60 24.14 8.43
CA LEU A 26 1.93 25.56 8.51
C LEU A 26 2.20 26.05 7.09
N SER A 27 1.59 27.15 6.70
CA SER A 27 1.82 27.80 5.42
C SER A 27 2.14 29.27 5.63
N ASP A 28 2.90 29.86 4.70
CA ASP A 28 3.06 31.29 4.64
C ASP A 28 1.79 31.99 4.12
N LEU A 29 1.78 33.32 4.11
CA LEU A 29 0.62 34.13 3.73
C LEU A 29 0.20 33.92 2.25
N PHE A 30 1.15 33.61 1.38
CA PHE A 30 0.94 33.39 -0.05
C PHE A 30 0.71 31.94 -0.42
N GLU A 31 0.79 31.03 0.58
CA GLU A 31 0.68 29.57 0.40
C GLU A 31 1.72 28.96 -0.56
N ASP A 32 2.82 29.70 -0.78
CA ASP A 32 3.93 29.23 -1.62
C ASP A 32 4.87 28.29 -0.88
N ARG A 33 4.86 28.34 0.46
CA ARG A 33 5.72 27.51 1.32
C ARG A 33 4.89 26.81 2.38
N HIS A 34 5.04 25.50 2.45
CA HIS A 34 4.33 24.68 3.45
C HIS A 34 5.30 23.84 4.25
N ILE A 35 5.07 23.75 5.54
CA ILE A 35 5.66 22.75 6.42
C ILE A 35 4.54 21.84 6.88
N ILE A 36 4.68 20.56 6.62
CA ILE A 36 3.73 19.54 7.05
C ILE A 36 4.45 18.59 7.99
N ALA A 37 3.98 18.52 9.23
CA ALA A 37 4.44 17.55 10.21
C ALA A 37 3.33 16.53 10.45
N GLY A 38 3.64 15.25 10.24
CA GLY A 38 2.72 14.15 10.47
C GLY A 38 3.29 13.18 11.52
N PHE A 39 2.45 12.70 12.40
CA PHE A 39 2.84 11.65 13.32
C PHE A 39 1.69 10.69 13.56
N ASN A 40 2.04 9.42 13.60
CA ASN A 40 1.16 8.34 14.03
C ASN A 40 1.85 7.62 15.18
N ILE A 41 1.28 7.73 16.36
CA ILE A 41 1.82 7.15 17.58
C ILE A 41 0.85 6.09 18.07
N PRO A 42 1.14 4.81 17.79
CA PRO A 42 0.37 3.70 18.36
C PRO A 42 0.65 3.55 19.86
N ALA A 43 -0.07 2.65 20.51
CA ALA A 43 0.12 2.36 21.95
C ALA A 43 1.57 1.95 22.29
N ASN A 44 2.27 1.33 21.34
CA ASN A 44 3.71 1.06 21.42
C ASN A 44 4.49 2.12 20.64
N LEU A 45 5.23 2.96 21.35
CA LEU A 45 6.04 4.03 20.75
C LEU A 45 7.12 3.53 19.78
N SER A 46 7.54 2.27 19.94
CA SER A 46 8.52 1.66 19.03
C SER A 46 8.00 1.55 17.59
N ASN A 47 6.69 1.46 17.40
CA ASN A 47 6.04 1.38 16.09
C ASN A 47 5.56 2.76 15.57
N SER A 48 6.10 3.85 16.11
CA SER A 48 5.70 5.21 15.70
C SER A 48 6.18 5.55 14.30
N LEU A 49 5.33 6.29 13.58
CA LEU A 49 5.66 6.95 12.31
C LEU A 49 5.67 8.47 12.54
N ILE A 50 6.79 9.10 12.25
CA ILE A 50 6.95 10.56 12.36
C ILE A 50 7.52 11.06 11.06
N GLY A 51 6.90 12.09 10.48
CA GLY A 51 7.35 12.70 9.22
C GLY A 51 7.30 14.22 9.27
N LEU A 52 8.26 14.82 8.59
CA LEU A 52 8.31 16.26 8.32
C LEU A 52 8.55 16.47 6.83
N ALA A 53 7.75 17.33 6.21
CA ALA A 53 7.93 17.70 4.81
C ALA A 53 7.87 19.23 4.66
N TYR A 54 8.83 19.77 3.93
CA TYR A 54 8.89 21.17 3.50
C TYR A 54 8.64 21.25 2.00
N TYR A 55 7.69 22.09 1.60
CA TYR A 55 7.36 22.37 0.21
C TYR A 55 7.71 23.82 -0.12
N ASN A 56 8.28 24.02 -1.29
CA ASN A 56 8.46 25.32 -1.91
C ASN A 56 7.82 25.28 -3.29
N LEU A 57 6.74 26.04 -3.45
CA LEU A 57 5.89 26.14 -4.65
C LEU A 57 6.04 27.50 -5.35
N GLU A 58 6.98 28.34 -4.91
CA GLU A 58 7.18 29.71 -5.40
C GLU A 58 7.61 29.77 -6.88
N ALA A 59 8.28 28.74 -7.36
CA ALA A 59 8.80 28.68 -8.73
C ALA A 59 7.92 27.79 -9.61
N GLN A 60 8.14 27.83 -10.92
CA GLN A 60 7.47 26.92 -11.86
C GLN A 60 7.68 25.42 -11.50
N THR A 61 8.80 25.11 -10.86
CA THR A 61 9.09 23.74 -10.40
C THR A 61 8.88 23.65 -8.90
N ASP A 62 7.98 22.77 -8.47
CA ASP A 62 7.76 22.51 -7.04
C ASP A 62 8.91 21.69 -6.47
N LYS A 63 9.37 22.08 -5.30
CA LYS A 63 10.43 21.39 -4.57
C LYS A 63 9.87 20.89 -3.23
N MET A 64 10.21 19.65 -2.89
CA MET A 64 9.85 19.06 -1.61
C MET A 64 11.07 18.42 -0.99
N PHE A 65 11.32 18.73 0.26
CA PHE A 65 12.23 17.96 1.12
C PHE A 65 11.42 17.28 2.20
N SER A 66 11.62 16.00 2.42
CA SER A 66 10.96 15.25 3.49
C SER A 66 11.93 14.36 4.25
N ILE A 67 11.66 14.21 5.52
CA ILE A 67 12.32 13.24 6.39
C ILE A 67 11.25 12.48 7.16
N GLN A 68 11.38 11.15 7.18
CA GLN A 68 10.42 10.27 7.85
C GLN A 68 11.18 9.24 8.69
N ARG A 69 10.65 8.98 9.87
CA ARG A 69 11.12 7.92 10.78
C ARG A 69 9.98 6.94 11.01
N GLN A 70 10.26 5.66 10.82
CA GLN A 70 9.32 4.58 11.16
C GLN A 70 10.03 3.59 12.07
N GLY A 71 9.34 3.16 13.13
CA GLY A 71 9.73 2.03 13.93
C GLY A 71 8.88 0.81 13.61
N THR A 72 9.48 -0.38 13.68
CA THR A 72 8.79 -1.67 13.61
C THR A 72 9.45 -2.64 14.60
N ILE A 73 8.67 -3.57 15.12
CA ILE A 73 9.18 -4.68 15.94
C ILE A 73 8.77 -5.96 15.24
N SER A 74 9.72 -6.85 15.06
CA SER A 74 9.56 -8.16 14.47
C SER A 74 10.15 -9.24 15.36
N PHE A 75 9.78 -10.47 15.15
CA PHE A 75 10.32 -11.63 15.86
C PHE A 75 11.27 -12.40 14.95
N ASP A 76 12.53 -12.45 15.32
CA ASP A 76 13.53 -13.28 14.64
C ASP A 76 13.38 -14.72 15.16
N ALA A 77 12.90 -15.60 14.29
CA ALA A 77 12.63 -16.99 14.61
C ALA A 77 13.94 -17.83 14.72
N GLU A 78 15.01 -17.44 14.06
CA GLU A 78 16.31 -18.14 14.12
C GLU A 78 16.98 -17.92 15.45
N ASN A 79 16.98 -16.68 15.94
CA ASN A 79 17.64 -16.30 17.19
C ASN A 79 16.68 -16.21 18.39
N TYR A 80 15.39 -16.51 18.19
CA TYR A 80 14.33 -16.41 19.20
C TYR A 80 14.30 -15.05 19.93
N THR A 81 14.53 -13.97 19.19
CA THR A 81 14.61 -12.63 19.77
C THR A 81 13.71 -11.65 19.04
N LEU A 82 13.31 -10.59 19.74
CA LEU A 82 12.64 -9.46 19.11
C LEU A 82 13.68 -8.50 18.52
N VAL A 83 13.47 -8.10 17.27
CA VAL A 83 14.30 -7.11 16.60
C VAL A 83 13.50 -5.82 16.44
N GLN A 84 14.01 -4.73 16.98
CA GLN A 84 13.47 -3.40 16.76
C GLN A 84 14.19 -2.77 15.58
N THR A 85 13.47 -2.55 14.50
CA THR A 85 13.97 -1.85 13.32
C THR A 85 13.50 -0.40 13.34
N THR A 86 14.45 0.53 13.20
CA THR A 86 14.16 1.96 13.03
C THR A 86 14.65 2.39 11.66
N SER A 87 13.72 2.75 10.80
CA SER A 87 13.98 3.26 9.45
C SER A 87 13.92 4.78 9.43
N LEU A 88 14.96 5.41 8.92
CA LEU A 88 15.03 6.85 8.63
C LEU A 88 15.13 7.03 7.12
N PHE A 89 14.20 7.77 6.54
CA PHE A 89 14.17 8.04 5.11
C PHE A 89 14.11 9.54 4.84
N SER A 90 15.10 10.05 4.13
CA SER A 90 15.13 11.44 3.65
C SER A 90 14.98 11.45 2.14
N LYS A 91 14.15 12.37 1.61
CA LYS A 91 13.86 12.47 0.18
C LYS A 91 13.80 13.92 -0.26
N TYR A 92 14.48 14.22 -1.34
CA TYR A 92 14.32 15.48 -2.07
C TYR A 92 13.64 15.20 -3.40
N ARG A 93 12.55 15.91 -3.70
CA ARG A 93 11.77 15.76 -4.92
C ARG A 93 11.64 17.09 -5.64
N ILE A 94 11.77 17.04 -6.95
CA ILE A 94 11.44 18.13 -7.88
C ILE A 94 10.26 17.67 -8.72
N THR A 95 9.22 18.50 -8.81
CA THR A 95 8.07 18.30 -9.68
C THR A 95 8.10 19.34 -10.77
N PHE A 96 8.21 18.92 -12.02
CA PHE A 96 8.15 19.78 -13.18
C PHE A 96 6.77 19.63 -13.85
N PRO A 97 5.91 20.68 -13.79
CA PRO A 97 4.64 20.68 -14.49
C PRO A 97 4.88 20.82 -15.99
N LEU A 98 4.30 19.92 -16.79
CA LEU A 98 4.27 20.01 -18.24
C LEU A 98 3.10 20.89 -18.69
N ASP A 99 1.98 20.75 -17.99
CA ASP A 99 0.76 21.56 -18.11
C ASP A 99 -0.08 21.44 -16.83
N GLU A 100 -1.35 21.88 -16.86
CA GLU A 100 -2.25 21.89 -15.70
C GLU A 100 -2.57 20.49 -15.15
N VAL A 101 -2.44 19.44 -15.97
CA VAL A 101 -2.83 18.06 -15.62
C VAL A 101 -1.67 17.07 -15.67
N ARG A 102 -0.51 17.44 -16.22
CA ARG A 102 0.64 16.56 -16.41
C ARG A 102 1.89 17.07 -15.72
N SER A 103 2.59 16.17 -15.05
CA SER A 103 3.88 16.51 -14.41
C SER A 103 4.87 15.35 -14.47
N ILE A 104 6.16 15.68 -14.51
CA ILE A 104 7.26 14.76 -14.27
C ILE A 104 7.80 15.03 -12.87
N ARG A 105 7.99 13.97 -12.10
CA ARG A 105 8.52 14.03 -10.74
C ARG A 105 9.81 13.23 -10.68
N ALA A 106 10.89 13.89 -10.28
CA ALA A 106 12.17 13.25 -10.03
C ALA A 106 12.53 13.41 -8.56
N SER A 107 13.06 12.39 -7.94
CA SER A 107 13.52 12.48 -6.56
C SER A 107 14.75 11.64 -6.30
N VAL A 108 15.53 12.07 -5.33
CA VAL A 108 16.64 11.31 -4.74
C VAL A 108 16.35 11.10 -3.27
N GLY A 109 16.78 9.97 -2.72
CA GLY A 109 16.53 9.59 -1.34
C GLY A 109 17.68 8.84 -0.72
N LEU A 110 17.80 9.00 0.59
CA LEU A 110 18.69 8.24 1.45
C LEU A 110 17.83 7.53 2.49
N ARG A 111 18.06 6.25 2.63
CA ARG A 111 17.41 5.40 3.64
C ARG A 111 18.46 4.78 4.54
N VAL A 112 18.19 4.80 5.83
CA VAL A 112 19.01 4.13 6.85
C VAL A 112 18.08 3.29 7.74
N ASP A 113 18.27 1.99 7.71
CA ASP A 113 17.58 1.05 8.58
C ASP A 113 18.56 0.61 9.69
N ARG A 114 18.13 0.73 10.93
CA ARG A 114 18.89 0.33 12.11
C ARG A 114 18.16 -0.83 12.79
N HIS A 115 18.79 -1.98 12.84
CA HIS A 115 18.27 -3.22 13.44
C HIS A 115 18.91 -3.41 14.82
N VAL A 116 18.07 -3.46 15.85
CA VAL A 116 18.50 -3.61 17.24
C VAL A 116 17.86 -4.85 17.84
N PRO A 117 18.61 -5.94 18.03
CA PRO A 117 18.12 -7.10 18.76
C PRO A 117 17.74 -6.71 20.20
N GLN A 118 16.53 -7.09 20.61
CA GLN A 118 16.03 -6.87 21.97
C GLN A 118 16.39 -8.09 22.82
N GLY A 119 17.58 -8.06 23.40
CA GLY A 119 18.09 -9.20 24.15
C GLY A 119 17.30 -9.47 25.42
N THR A 120 16.77 -10.68 25.56
CA THR A 120 16.21 -11.23 26.79
C THR A 120 17.16 -12.24 27.43
N GLU A 121 18.12 -12.75 26.66
CA GLU A 121 19.12 -13.71 27.09
C GLU A 121 20.56 -13.17 26.88
N MET A 122 21.52 -13.77 27.56
CA MET A 122 22.93 -13.33 27.54
C MET A 122 23.51 -13.33 26.10
N ASN A 123 23.14 -14.29 25.29
CA ASN A 123 23.60 -14.43 23.91
C ASN A 123 23.04 -13.32 22.99
N THR A 124 21.83 -12.86 23.23
CA THR A 124 21.20 -11.82 22.41
C THR A 124 21.63 -10.40 22.84
N LEU A 125 22.10 -10.23 24.08
CA LEU A 125 22.66 -8.95 24.55
C LEU A 125 23.99 -8.59 23.88
N THR A 126 24.71 -9.56 23.33
CA THR A 126 25.99 -9.36 22.66
C THR A 126 25.89 -9.24 21.14
N GLN A 127 24.69 -9.37 20.57
CA GLN A 127 24.48 -9.22 19.14
C GLN A 127 24.75 -7.76 18.70
N PRO A 128 25.48 -7.53 17.60
CA PRO A 128 25.77 -6.20 17.11
C PRO A 128 24.52 -5.51 16.57
N ILE A 129 24.53 -4.18 16.65
CA ILE A 129 23.54 -3.36 15.95
C ILE A 129 23.91 -3.31 14.49
N GLU A 130 23.00 -3.66 13.63
CA GLU A 130 23.19 -3.65 12.18
C GLU A 130 22.60 -2.40 11.54
N TYR A 131 23.25 -1.90 10.50
CA TYR A 131 22.82 -0.75 9.71
C TYR A 131 22.80 -1.12 8.23
N ALA A 132 21.65 -0.87 7.58
CA ALA A 132 21.53 -0.92 6.13
C ALA A 132 21.33 0.51 5.60
N GLU A 133 22.27 0.96 4.78
CA GLU A 133 22.30 2.32 4.21
C GLU A 133 22.06 2.22 2.71
N GLN A 134 21.02 2.87 2.21
CA GLN A 134 20.64 2.80 0.80
C GLN A 134 20.45 4.18 0.22
N PHE A 135 20.96 4.38 -0.98
CA PHE A 135 20.81 5.59 -1.77
C PHE A 135 20.12 5.25 -3.09
N GLY A 136 19.22 6.12 -3.52
CA GLY A 136 18.50 5.90 -4.76
C GLY A 136 17.59 7.03 -5.15
N GLY A 137 16.66 6.75 -6.06
CA GLY A 137 15.72 7.75 -6.54
C GLY A 137 14.51 7.18 -7.24
N GLU A 138 13.57 8.07 -7.52
CA GLU A 138 12.32 7.78 -8.23
C GLU A 138 12.17 8.76 -9.40
N LEU A 139 11.77 8.26 -10.55
CA LEU A 139 11.27 9.03 -11.66
C LEU A 139 9.82 8.64 -11.90
N ALA A 140 8.91 9.61 -11.94
CA ALA A 140 7.50 9.34 -12.16
C ALA A 140 6.89 10.34 -13.15
N TYR A 141 5.98 9.83 -13.99
CA TYR A 141 5.07 10.63 -14.78
C TYR A 141 3.68 10.56 -14.15
N VAL A 142 3.05 11.72 -13.99
CA VAL A 142 1.72 11.84 -13.39
C VAL A 142 0.80 12.61 -14.32
N TYR A 143 -0.39 12.06 -14.53
CA TYR A 143 -1.52 12.67 -15.20
C TYR A 143 -2.70 12.73 -14.22
N ASP A 144 -3.35 13.88 -14.05
CA ASP A 144 -4.52 14.02 -13.18
C ASP A 144 -5.43 15.15 -13.70
N ASP A 145 -6.51 14.78 -14.40
CA ASP A 145 -7.57 15.70 -14.84
C ASP A 145 -8.83 15.58 -13.98
N THR A 146 -8.72 14.94 -12.80
CA THR A 146 -9.88 14.68 -11.96
C THR A 146 -10.47 15.95 -11.35
N ARG A 147 -11.81 16.00 -11.33
CA ARG A 147 -12.59 17.05 -10.66
C ARG A 147 -13.36 16.45 -9.50
N ILE A 148 -13.32 17.13 -8.35
CA ILE A 148 -14.09 16.73 -7.17
C ILE A 148 -15.49 17.30 -7.30
N LEU A 149 -16.50 16.46 -7.39
CA LEU A 149 -17.91 16.84 -7.46
C LEU A 149 -18.55 16.87 -6.06
N ALA A 150 -18.18 15.92 -5.22
CA ALA A 150 -18.57 15.81 -3.83
C ALA A 150 -17.58 14.95 -3.06
N LEU A 151 -17.78 14.77 -1.78
CA LEU A 151 -16.92 13.91 -0.96
C LEU A 151 -16.94 12.46 -1.52
N ASN A 152 -15.77 11.92 -1.86
CA ASN A 152 -15.57 10.61 -2.53
C ASN A 152 -16.27 10.48 -3.90
N ILE A 153 -16.72 11.57 -4.49
CA ILE A 153 -17.34 11.62 -5.83
C ILE A 153 -16.44 12.46 -6.72
N ARG A 154 -15.79 11.80 -7.66
CA ARG A 154 -14.87 12.41 -8.63
C ARG A 154 -15.28 12.09 -10.04
N GLU A 155 -14.82 12.88 -10.99
CA GLU A 155 -14.96 12.67 -12.43
C GLU A 155 -13.60 12.92 -13.07
N GLY A 156 -13.25 12.16 -14.10
CA GLY A 156 -11.99 12.33 -14.83
C GLY A 156 -11.09 11.11 -14.75
N THR A 157 -9.81 11.31 -15.03
CA THR A 157 -8.77 10.27 -15.07
C THR A 157 -7.57 10.72 -14.27
N ARG A 158 -6.97 9.82 -13.54
CA ARG A 158 -5.64 10.03 -12.95
C ARG A 158 -4.79 8.79 -13.18
N ALA A 159 -3.52 9.02 -13.48
CA ALA A 159 -2.57 7.95 -13.69
C ALA A 159 -1.18 8.36 -13.20
N LYS A 160 -0.45 7.41 -12.65
CA LYS A 160 0.95 7.54 -12.28
C LYS A 160 1.68 6.32 -12.83
N VAL A 161 2.82 6.54 -13.48
CA VAL A 161 3.79 5.50 -13.83
C VAL A 161 5.09 5.91 -13.19
N TRP A 162 5.79 4.97 -12.54
CA TRP A 162 7.05 5.29 -11.86
C TRP A 162 8.06 4.16 -12.02
N SER A 163 9.32 4.56 -11.89
CA SER A 163 10.45 3.68 -11.66
C SER A 163 11.22 4.20 -10.46
N GLU A 164 11.52 3.34 -9.51
CA GLU A 164 12.41 3.68 -8.41
C GLU A 164 13.46 2.59 -8.22
N TYR A 165 14.64 3.00 -7.75
CA TYR A 165 15.76 2.10 -7.55
C TYR A 165 16.66 2.61 -6.44
N TYR A 166 17.04 1.70 -5.55
CA TYR A 166 17.93 1.95 -4.42
C TYR A 166 19.04 0.92 -4.40
N ILE A 167 20.22 1.36 -4.01
CA ILE A 167 21.42 0.53 -3.90
C ILE A 167 22.15 0.87 -2.61
N ASP A 168 22.73 -0.14 -1.96
CA ASP A 168 23.61 0.03 -0.83
C ASP A 168 25.09 0.02 -1.22
N LYS A 169 25.98 0.23 -0.24
CA LYS A 169 27.43 0.21 -0.43
C LYS A 169 28.00 -1.16 -0.77
N GLU A 170 27.26 -2.24 -0.54
CA GLU A 170 27.65 -3.63 -0.80
C GLU A 170 27.16 -4.11 -2.17
N GLY A 171 26.41 -3.28 -2.89
CA GLY A 171 25.84 -3.58 -4.19
C GLY A 171 24.49 -4.32 -4.12
N LEU A 172 23.92 -4.48 -2.92
CA LEU A 172 22.57 -4.96 -2.78
C LEU A 172 21.58 -3.88 -3.23
N SER A 173 20.65 -4.25 -4.05
CA SER A 173 19.75 -3.29 -4.68
C SER A 173 18.33 -3.80 -4.72
N PHE A 174 17.39 -2.87 -4.58
CA PHE A 174 15.97 -3.12 -4.80
C PHE A 174 15.33 -1.94 -5.53
N GLY A 175 14.25 -2.20 -6.19
CA GLY A 175 13.48 -1.16 -6.84
C GLY A 175 12.19 -1.71 -7.40
N THR A 176 11.39 -0.82 -7.99
CA THR A 176 10.14 -1.19 -8.63
C THR A 176 9.89 -0.39 -9.90
N LEU A 177 9.17 -1.04 -10.83
CA LEU A 177 8.47 -0.43 -11.94
C LEU A 177 6.98 -0.55 -11.65
N GLY A 178 6.28 0.56 -11.55
CA GLY A 178 4.88 0.51 -11.17
C GLY A 178 4.00 1.46 -11.96
N PHE A 179 2.70 1.16 -11.94
CA PHE A 179 1.66 2.06 -12.43
C PHE A 179 0.41 2.00 -11.55
N ASP A 180 -0.33 3.10 -11.48
CA ASP A 180 -1.68 3.20 -10.90
C ASP A 180 -2.50 4.12 -11.80
N ALA A 181 -3.55 3.58 -12.42
CA ALA A 181 -4.44 4.30 -13.31
C ALA A 181 -5.88 4.19 -12.81
N ARG A 182 -6.57 5.31 -12.72
CA ARG A 182 -7.95 5.40 -12.22
C ARG A 182 -8.80 6.22 -13.18
N LYS A 183 -10.01 5.72 -13.47
CA LYS A 183 -11.01 6.41 -14.27
C LYS A 183 -12.32 6.52 -13.52
N TYR A 184 -12.86 7.72 -13.48
CA TYR A 184 -14.13 8.02 -12.83
C TYR A 184 -15.11 8.52 -13.88
N ILE A 185 -16.15 7.76 -14.12
CA ILE A 185 -17.16 8.02 -15.14
C ILE A 185 -18.46 8.38 -14.42
N ARG A 186 -18.91 9.59 -14.63
CA ARG A 186 -20.21 10.05 -14.13
C ARG A 186 -21.31 9.38 -14.96
N LEU A 187 -22.25 8.72 -14.29
CA LEU A 187 -23.38 8.05 -14.92
C LEU A 187 -24.62 8.94 -14.86
N TYR A 188 -25.44 8.77 -13.83
CA TYR A 188 -26.67 9.50 -13.65
C TYR A 188 -26.61 10.30 -12.35
N SER A 189 -27.07 11.55 -12.39
CA SER A 189 -26.98 12.47 -11.25
C SER A 189 -25.53 12.58 -10.75
N ASN A 190 -25.25 12.19 -9.52
CA ASN A 190 -23.92 12.13 -8.93
C ASN A 190 -23.39 10.70 -8.76
N SER A 191 -24.02 9.72 -9.39
CA SER A 191 -23.54 8.34 -9.37
C SER A 191 -22.31 8.21 -10.26
N ILE A 192 -21.29 7.51 -9.76
CA ILE A 192 -20.00 7.35 -10.42
C ILE A 192 -19.69 5.87 -10.60
N PHE A 193 -19.22 5.51 -11.79
CA PHE A 193 -18.52 4.26 -12.01
C PHE A 193 -17.02 4.53 -11.98
N ALA A 194 -16.33 3.96 -11.00
CA ALA A 194 -14.91 4.11 -10.78
C ALA A 194 -14.19 2.82 -11.11
N VAL A 195 -13.10 2.90 -11.86
CA VAL A 195 -12.23 1.77 -12.18
C VAL A 195 -10.79 2.17 -11.82
N ARG A 196 -10.06 1.24 -11.22
CA ARG A 196 -8.62 1.35 -10.97
C ARG A 196 -7.91 0.13 -11.50
N MET A 197 -6.72 0.35 -12.04
CA MET A 197 -5.75 -0.69 -12.38
C MET A 197 -4.40 -0.28 -11.81
N ALA A 198 -3.78 -1.15 -11.03
CA ALA A 198 -2.46 -0.90 -10.49
C ALA A 198 -1.60 -2.16 -10.55
N GLY A 199 -0.31 -1.97 -10.76
CA GLY A 199 0.65 -3.06 -10.78
C GLY A 199 2.03 -2.58 -10.41
N ASP A 200 2.79 -3.48 -9.81
CA ASP A 200 4.16 -3.28 -9.37
C ASP A 200 5.02 -4.49 -9.74
N TRP A 201 6.17 -4.25 -10.32
CA TRP A 201 7.17 -5.25 -10.66
C TRP A 201 8.47 -4.93 -9.95
N SER A 202 8.92 -5.82 -9.09
CA SER A 202 10.17 -5.66 -8.36
C SER A 202 11.39 -5.91 -9.24
N ILE A 203 12.37 -5.01 -9.17
CA ILE A 203 13.65 -5.07 -9.87
C ILE A 203 14.80 -5.02 -8.85
N GLY A 204 15.99 -5.44 -9.27
CA GLY A 204 17.18 -5.53 -8.39
C GLY A 204 17.50 -6.96 -7.99
N ASN A 205 18.60 -7.15 -7.26
CA ASN A 205 19.02 -8.45 -6.72
C ASN A 205 18.22 -8.82 -5.45
N ASN A 206 17.84 -7.86 -4.62
CA ASN A 206 16.83 -8.05 -3.59
C ASN A 206 15.45 -7.62 -4.12
N LYS A 207 14.43 -8.32 -3.72
CA LYS A 207 13.06 -8.06 -4.21
C LYS A 207 12.23 -7.32 -3.17
N LEU A 208 11.20 -6.67 -3.66
CA LEU A 208 10.12 -6.16 -2.85
C LEU A 208 9.03 -7.23 -2.75
N LEU A 209 8.66 -7.59 -1.54
CA LEU A 209 7.56 -8.52 -1.28
C LEU A 209 6.23 -7.77 -1.36
N HIS A 210 5.44 -8.09 -2.34
CA HIS A 210 4.07 -7.58 -2.45
C HIS A 210 3.09 -8.51 -1.75
N LEU A 211 2.34 -7.97 -0.80
CA LEU A 211 1.29 -8.67 -0.06
C LEU A 211 -0.07 -8.25 -0.61
N LEU A 212 -0.74 -9.16 -1.29
CA LEU A 212 -2.05 -8.92 -1.89
C LEU A 212 -3.16 -9.37 -0.95
N GLY A 213 -4.16 -8.53 -0.78
CA GLY A 213 -5.37 -8.84 -0.01
C GLY A 213 -5.74 -7.79 1.02
N GLY A 214 -6.99 -7.85 1.45
CA GLY A 214 -7.54 -6.96 2.46
C GLY A 214 -7.85 -5.55 1.96
N THR A 215 -7.97 -4.66 2.90
CA THR A 215 -8.27 -3.24 2.71
C THR A 215 -7.35 -2.42 3.60
N ASP A 216 -6.96 -1.21 3.17
CA ASP A 216 -6.15 -0.32 3.97
C ASP A 216 -6.96 0.30 5.13
N ASN A 217 -6.25 0.69 6.19
CA ASN A 217 -6.82 1.37 7.35
C ASN A 217 -8.03 0.68 7.98
N VAL A 218 -8.01 -0.64 8.03
CA VAL A 218 -9.06 -1.45 8.66
C VAL A 218 -9.04 -1.22 10.17
N LEU A 219 -10.19 -0.87 10.75
CA LEU A 219 -10.36 -0.68 12.19
C LEU A 219 -10.42 -2.01 12.95
N LEU A 220 -11.05 -3.02 12.33
CA LEU A 220 -11.22 -4.34 12.90
C LEU A 220 -10.73 -5.37 11.88
N ASN A 221 -9.61 -6.01 12.17
CA ASN A 221 -9.05 -7.06 11.33
C ASN A 221 -9.41 -8.44 11.90
N PHE A 222 -10.31 -9.13 11.25
CA PHE A 222 -10.73 -10.50 11.59
C PHE A 222 -10.14 -11.49 10.59
N GLY A 223 -8.84 -11.55 10.44
CA GLY A 223 -8.27 -12.48 9.47
C GLY A 223 -6.85 -12.91 9.77
N SER A 224 -6.60 -14.20 9.56
CA SER A 224 -5.26 -14.77 9.58
C SER A 224 -4.52 -14.50 8.28
N ILE A 225 -3.22 -14.43 8.34
CA ILE A 225 -2.30 -14.51 7.21
C ILE A 225 -2.42 -15.90 6.63
N THR A 226 -2.59 -16.03 5.33
CA THR A 226 -3.02 -17.30 4.74
C THR A 226 -2.02 -17.94 3.78
N SER A 227 -1.14 -17.16 3.14
CA SER A 227 -0.18 -17.70 2.18
C SER A 227 1.24 -17.71 2.74
N GLU A 228 1.96 -18.80 2.53
CA GLU A 228 3.38 -18.90 2.84
C GLU A 228 4.18 -17.99 1.91
N ILE A 229 5.30 -17.50 2.38
CA ILE A 229 6.24 -16.69 1.61
C ILE A 229 7.36 -17.60 1.15
N ASP A 230 7.74 -17.46 -0.10
CA ASP A 230 8.84 -18.22 -0.70
C ASP A 230 10.17 -17.86 -0.01
N PRO A 231 10.81 -18.82 0.70
CA PRO A 231 12.04 -18.56 1.41
C PRO A 231 13.26 -18.42 0.48
N ASP A 232 13.17 -18.91 -0.75
CA ASP A 232 14.28 -18.90 -1.71
C ASP A 232 14.44 -17.54 -2.41
N VAL A 233 13.45 -16.65 -2.28
CA VAL A 233 13.49 -15.30 -2.84
C VAL A 233 14.02 -14.29 -1.82
N PRO A 234 15.11 -13.57 -2.11
CA PRO A 234 15.68 -12.60 -1.20
C PRO A 234 14.84 -11.31 -1.18
N TYR A 235 13.92 -11.20 -0.24
CA TYR A 235 13.12 -10.00 -0.03
C TYR A 235 13.80 -9.04 0.94
N ALA A 236 13.94 -7.75 0.56
CA ALA A 236 14.46 -6.71 1.42
C ALA A 236 13.35 -5.95 2.16
N TYR A 237 12.27 -5.69 1.48
CA TYR A 237 11.16 -4.88 1.96
C TYR A 237 9.84 -5.49 1.56
N GLN A 238 8.77 -5.04 2.24
CA GLN A 238 7.40 -5.44 1.96
C GLN A 238 6.50 -4.25 1.69
N ALA A 239 5.55 -4.44 0.78
CA ALA A 239 4.52 -3.49 0.43
C ALA A 239 3.16 -4.20 0.31
N ARG A 240 2.09 -3.47 0.59
CA ARG A 240 0.72 -3.99 0.42
C ARG A 240 0.13 -3.51 -0.89
N ILE A 241 -0.58 -4.38 -1.56
CA ILE A 241 -1.41 -4.04 -2.71
C ILE A 241 -2.87 -4.33 -2.36
N THR A 242 -3.65 -3.26 -2.29
CA THR A 242 -5.05 -3.24 -1.86
C THR A 242 -5.87 -2.35 -2.80
N PRO A 243 -7.22 -2.43 -2.78
CA PRO A 243 -8.03 -3.41 -2.06
C PRO A 243 -8.21 -4.72 -2.82
N LEU A 244 -8.36 -5.80 -2.08
CA LEU A 244 -8.96 -7.07 -2.48
C LEU A 244 -9.82 -7.53 -1.29
N ARG A 245 -11.05 -7.05 -1.26
CA ARG A 245 -11.89 -6.93 -0.05
C ARG A 245 -12.45 -8.27 0.45
N GLY A 246 -12.60 -9.23 -0.45
CA GLY A 246 -13.06 -10.58 -0.12
C GLY A 246 -12.03 -11.46 0.59
N PHE A 247 -10.81 -10.97 0.77
CA PHE A 247 -9.70 -11.74 1.30
C PHE A 247 -9.06 -11.07 2.52
N SER A 248 -8.30 -11.87 3.29
CA SER A 248 -7.43 -11.37 4.34
C SER A 248 -6.15 -10.78 3.75
N ASN A 249 -5.36 -10.11 4.59
CA ASN A 249 -4.03 -9.70 4.23
C ASN A 249 -3.19 -10.92 3.83
N ASN A 250 -2.34 -10.76 2.81
CA ASN A 250 -1.49 -11.84 2.30
C ASN A 250 -2.27 -13.06 1.80
N ALA A 251 -3.33 -12.86 1.05
CA ALA A 251 -4.01 -13.96 0.35
C ALA A 251 -3.16 -14.53 -0.80
N ARG A 252 -2.31 -13.69 -1.41
CA ARG A 252 -1.22 -14.03 -2.33
C ARG A 252 -0.05 -13.10 -2.06
N ASN A 253 1.15 -13.56 -2.40
CA ASN A 253 2.34 -12.75 -2.29
C ASN A 253 3.34 -13.08 -3.40
N GLY A 254 4.33 -12.21 -3.57
CA GLY A 254 5.38 -12.38 -4.56
C GLY A 254 6.14 -11.09 -4.84
N SER A 255 7.12 -11.17 -5.72
CA SER A 255 7.92 -10.02 -6.14
C SER A 255 7.19 -9.07 -7.10
N ASN A 256 6.12 -9.53 -7.70
CA ASN A 256 5.27 -8.78 -8.63
C ASN A 256 3.82 -8.86 -8.20
N ALA A 257 3.04 -7.81 -8.50
CA ALA A 257 1.63 -7.84 -8.20
C ALA A 257 0.82 -6.96 -9.15
N PHE A 258 -0.45 -7.31 -9.29
CA PHE A 258 -1.44 -6.58 -10.07
C PHE A 258 -2.79 -6.61 -9.37
N VAL A 259 -3.50 -5.48 -9.40
CA VAL A 259 -4.87 -5.38 -8.91
C VAL A 259 -5.71 -4.53 -9.86
N MET A 260 -6.96 -4.93 -10.05
CA MET A 260 -7.97 -4.15 -10.74
C MET A 260 -9.23 -4.09 -9.87
N ASN A 261 -9.78 -2.90 -9.75
CA ASN A 261 -10.95 -2.62 -8.91
C ASN A 261 -12.01 -1.90 -9.74
N ALA A 262 -13.26 -2.24 -9.53
CA ALA A 262 -14.40 -1.56 -10.13
C ALA A 262 -15.43 -1.26 -9.04
N GLU A 263 -15.92 -0.02 -8.99
CA GLU A 263 -16.92 0.42 -8.02
C GLU A 263 -18.04 1.22 -8.69
N LEU A 264 -19.26 0.89 -8.35
CA LEU A 264 -20.42 1.72 -8.63
C LEU A 264 -20.81 2.46 -7.34
N ARG A 265 -20.56 3.76 -7.28
CA ARG A 265 -20.81 4.63 -6.12
C ARG A 265 -22.09 5.41 -6.34
N ILE A 266 -23.09 5.21 -5.46
CA ILE A 266 -24.41 5.84 -5.56
C ILE A 266 -24.64 6.69 -4.29
N PRO A 267 -24.50 8.02 -4.37
CA PRO A 267 -24.84 8.90 -3.26
C PRO A 267 -26.37 9.00 -3.12
N ILE A 268 -26.89 8.23 -2.19
CA ILE A 268 -28.35 7.98 -2.06
C ILE A 268 -29.13 9.27 -1.87
N TRP A 269 -28.67 10.14 -0.97
CA TRP A 269 -29.42 11.35 -0.65
C TRP A 269 -29.52 12.32 -1.84
N SER A 270 -28.39 12.63 -2.48
CA SER A 270 -28.37 13.56 -3.62
C SER A 270 -29.01 12.98 -4.89
N THR A 271 -29.15 11.64 -4.98
CA THR A 271 -29.74 10.96 -6.14
C THR A 271 -31.28 10.87 -6.00
N LEU A 272 -31.76 10.56 -4.78
CA LEU A 272 -33.19 10.30 -4.54
C LEU A 272 -33.94 11.55 -4.03
N PHE A 273 -33.30 12.42 -3.28
CA PHE A 273 -33.92 13.55 -2.64
C PHE A 273 -33.35 14.87 -3.16
N LYS A 274 -34.24 15.79 -3.56
CA LYS A 274 -33.87 17.16 -3.99
C LYS A 274 -33.72 18.13 -2.83
N ILE A 275 -33.91 17.67 -1.59
CA ILE A 275 -33.90 18.48 -0.37
C ILE A 275 -32.52 18.36 0.27
N PRO A 276 -31.92 19.45 0.78
CA PRO A 276 -30.66 19.38 1.52
C PRO A 276 -30.76 18.45 2.73
N ALA A 277 -29.77 17.60 2.93
CA ALA A 277 -29.72 16.73 4.09
C ALA A 277 -29.44 17.54 5.36
N SER A 278 -30.14 17.22 6.45
CA SER A 278 -30.00 17.88 7.74
C SER A 278 -28.71 17.50 8.48
N SER A 279 -28.14 16.34 8.20
CA SER A 279 -26.91 15.85 8.84
C SER A 279 -25.82 15.57 7.81
N ASP A 280 -24.57 15.74 8.25
CA ASP A 280 -23.38 15.44 7.44
C ASP A 280 -23.31 13.95 7.07
N PHE A 281 -23.77 13.09 7.95
CA PHE A 281 -23.88 11.65 7.69
C PHE A 281 -24.80 11.36 6.50
N LEU A 282 -26.03 11.86 6.51
CA LEU A 282 -27.01 11.63 5.43
C LEU A 282 -26.56 12.25 4.10
N ARG A 283 -26.00 13.46 4.15
CA ARG A 283 -25.50 14.16 2.95
C ARG A 283 -24.46 13.36 2.20
N ASN A 284 -23.57 12.67 2.94
CA ASN A 284 -22.45 11.91 2.39
C ASN A 284 -22.74 10.41 2.30
N PHE A 285 -23.96 9.97 2.61
CA PHE A 285 -24.29 8.54 2.59
C PHE A 285 -24.31 7.98 1.18
N GLN A 286 -23.48 6.98 0.94
CA GLN A 286 -23.32 6.30 -0.35
C GLN A 286 -23.47 4.79 -0.17
N VAL A 287 -24.11 4.17 -1.16
CA VAL A 287 -24.10 2.72 -1.35
C VAL A 287 -23.15 2.42 -2.50
N VAL A 288 -22.33 1.40 -2.32
CA VAL A 288 -21.30 1.00 -3.27
C VAL A 288 -21.46 -0.47 -3.58
N GLY A 289 -21.53 -0.81 -4.88
CA GLY A 289 -21.30 -2.17 -5.36
C GLY A 289 -19.90 -2.24 -5.95
N PHE A 290 -19.17 -3.31 -5.70
CA PHE A 290 -17.79 -3.43 -6.16
C PHE A 290 -17.42 -4.84 -6.63
N ALA A 291 -16.38 -4.91 -7.43
CA ALA A 291 -15.68 -6.12 -7.82
C ALA A 291 -14.19 -5.85 -7.91
N ASP A 292 -13.39 -6.73 -7.35
CA ASP A 292 -11.94 -6.65 -7.32
C ASP A 292 -11.33 -7.92 -7.94
N ILE A 293 -10.21 -7.80 -8.63
CA ILE A 293 -9.42 -8.90 -9.15
C ILE A 293 -7.94 -8.61 -8.91
N GLY A 294 -7.15 -9.61 -8.55
CA GLY A 294 -5.73 -9.41 -8.33
C GLY A 294 -4.93 -10.70 -8.32
N SER A 295 -3.63 -10.55 -8.46
CA SER A 295 -2.64 -11.59 -8.32
C SER A 295 -1.33 -11.00 -7.79
N ALA A 296 -0.58 -11.79 -7.02
CA ALA A 296 0.81 -11.53 -6.68
C ALA A 296 1.60 -12.82 -6.92
N TRP A 297 2.81 -12.69 -7.50
CA TRP A 297 3.55 -13.84 -7.99
C TRP A 297 5.05 -13.60 -8.06
N ASN A 298 5.82 -14.67 -8.13
CA ASN A 298 7.23 -14.66 -8.51
C ASN A 298 7.37 -15.06 -9.98
N GLY A 299 8.44 -14.62 -10.64
CA GLY A 299 8.68 -14.88 -12.06
C GLY A 299 8.02 -13.87 -13.01
N ILE A 300 7.91 -14.24 -14.29
CA ILE A 300 7.51 -13.30 -15.36
C ILE A 300 6.00 -13.03 -15.36
N HIS A 301 5.20 -14.05 -15.04
CA HIS A 301 3.73 -13.96 -15.03
C HIS A 301 3.12 -14.86 -13.95
N PRO A 302 1.85 -14.67 -13.56
CA PRO A 302 1.23 -15.41 -12.44
C PRO A 302 1.28 -16.95 -12.57
N TYR A 303 1.29 -17.46 -13.78
CA TYR A 303 1.36 -18.91 -14.08
C TYR A 303 2.78 -19.39 -14.37
N SER A 304 3.82 -18.61 -14.02
CA SER A 304 5.23 -19.03 -14.15
C SER A 304 5.55 -20.22 -13.26
N GLU A 305 6.45 -21.09 -13.71
CA GLU A 305 7.02 -22.17 -12.88
C GLU A 305 7.82 -21.63 -11.69
N ASP A 306 8.40 -20.43 -11.82
CA ASP A 306 9.09 -19.72 -10.74
C ASP A 306 8.14 -19.26 -9.61
N ASN A 307 6.83 -19.34 -9.82
CA ASN A 307 5.86 -19.00 -8.80
C ASN A 307 5.64 -20.19 -7.87
N SER A 308 6.22 -20.14 -6.67
CA SER A 308 6.12 -21.18 -5.65
C SER A 308 4.69 -21.56 -5.24
N PHE A 309 3.73 -20.67 -5.52
CA PHE A 309 2.30 -20.96 -5.35
C PHE A 309 1.79 -22.01 -6.35
N ASN A 310 2.29 -22.00 -7.58
CA ASN A 310 1.89 -22.94 -8.64
C ASN A 310 2.67 -24.25 -8.55
N THR A 311 3.96 -24.17 -8.24
CA THR A 311 4.89 -25.28 -8.38
C THR A 311 5.73 -25.42 -7.12
N THR A 312 5.82 -26.65 -6.60
CA THR A 312 6.71 -26.97 -5.49
C THR A 312 7.80 -27.91 -6.00
N VAL A 313 9.05 -27.49 -5.86
CA VAL A 313 10.20 -28.32 -6.21
C VAL A 313 10.75 -28.97 -4.94
N ILE A 314 10.76 -30.28 -4.90
CA ILE A 314 11.32 -31.07 -3.80
C ILE A 314 12.59 -31.73 -4.29
N GLU A 315 13.73 -31.24 -3.81
CA GLU A 315 15.04 -31.81 -4.11
C GLU A 315 15.43 -32.85 -3.06
N GLN A 316 15.42 -34.11 -3.44
CA GLN A 316 15.88 -35.18 -2.59
C GLN A 316 16.87 -36.06 -3.41
N TYR A 317 18.18 -35.80 -3.21
CA TYR A 317 19.22 -36.47 -3.99
C TYR A 317 19.02 -38.02 -4.01
N PRO A 318 19.04 -38.67 -5.17
CA PRO A 318 19.38 -38.17 -6.52
C PRO A 318 18.13 -37.74 -7.35
N ILE A 319 16.98 -37.53 -6.74
CA ILE A 319 15.70 -37.31 -7.44
C ILE A 319 15.18 -35.92 -7.11
N THR A 320 14.75 -35.19 -8.14
CA THR A 320 14.01 -33.92 -8.01
C THR A 320 12.56 -34.19 -8.42
N PHE A 321 11.63 -33.83 -7.55
CA PHE A 321 10.20 -33.89 -7.83
C PHE A 321 9.69 -32.46 -8.05
N THR A 322 9.06 -32.24 -9.18
CA THR A 322 8.29 -31.00 -9.43
C THR A 322 6.82 -31.34 -9.29
N VAL A 323 6.17 -30.70 -8.32
CA VAL A 323 4.75 -30.89 -8.05
C VAL A 323 4.01 -29.66 -8.55
N ASP A 324 3.10 -29.84 -9.49
CA ASP A 324 2.15 -28.81 -9.88
C ASP A 324 0.99 -28.79 -8.87
N ASN A 325 0.89 -27.69 -8.11
CA ASN A 325 -0.13 -27.53 -7.08
C ASN A 325 -1.53 -27.29 -7.65
N ASN A 326 -1.64 -27.04 -8.97
CA ASN A 326 -2.89 -26.79 -9.69
C ASN A 326 -3.77 -25.72 -8.99
N HIS A 327 -3.14 -24.71 -8.42
CA HIS A 327 -3.82 -23.60 -7.78
C HIS A 327 -4.01 -22.44 -8.77
N GLU A 328 -5.17 -21.75 -8.67
CA GLU A 328 -5.43 -20.55 -9.45
C GLU A 328 -4.70 -19.35 -8.81
N PRO A 329 -3.69 -18.74 -9.48
CA PRO A 329 -2.96 -17.62 -8.91
C PRO A 329 -3.76 -16.32 -8.88
N ILE A 330 -4.84 -16.23 -9.66
CA ILE A 330 -5.70 -15.05 -9.74
C ILE A 330 -6.85 -15.19 -8.74
N LEU A 331 -7.00 -14.17 -7.92
CA LEU A 331 -8.10 -14.01 -6.99
C LEU A 331 -9.09 -12.98 -7.52
N TYR A 332 -10.37 -13.17 -7.25
CA TYR A 332 -11.38 -12.16 -7.51
C TYR A 332 -12.44 -12.15 -6.41
N ASP A 333 -13.02 -11.01 -6.19
CA ASP A 333 -14.12 -10.84 -5.25
C ASP A 333 -15.15 -9.85 -5.77
N TRP A 334 -16.27 -9.82 -5.08
CA TRP A 334 -17.37 -8.90 -5.30
C TRP A 334 -18.09 -8.64 -3.99
N GLY A 335 -18.75 -7.51 -3.92
CA GLY A 335 -19.43 -7.16 -2.69
C GLY A 335 -20.25 -5.89 -2.77
N VAL A 336 -20.77 -5.54 -1.61
CA VAL A 336 -21.52 -4.31 -1.40
C VAL A 336 -20.99 -3.59 -0.18
N GLY A 337 -21.07 -2.28 -0.19
CA GLY A 337 -20.61 -1.48 0.93
C GLY A 337 -21.42 -0.21 1.13
N ILE A 338 -21.26 0.35 2.28
CA ILE A 338 -21.78 1.68 2.62
C ILE A 338 -20.62 2.59 2.99
N ARG A 339 -20.77 3.85 2.61
CA ARG A 339 -19.80 4.90 2.87
C ARG A 339 -20.53 6.09 3.47
N SER A 340 -19.97 6.69 4.51
CA SER A 340 -20.46 7.97 5.01
C SER A 340 -19.43 8.67 5.87
N ARG A 341 -19.69 9.94 6.18
CA ARG A 341 -18.91 10.71 7.14
C ARG A 341 -19.52 10.57 8.53
N PHE A 342 -18.77 10.00 9.46
CA PHE A 342 -19.18 9.83 10.85
C PHE A 342 -18.13 10.42 11.79
N LEU A 343 -18.53 11.31 12.70
CA LEU A 343 -17.65 12.02 13.64
C LEU A 343 -16.44 12.70 12.97
N GLY A 344 -16.61 13.20 11.76
CA GLY A 344 -15.52 13.83 11.01
C GLY A 344 -14.69 12.88 10.15
N TYR A 345 -14.78 11.58 10.36
CA TYR A 345 -14.05 10.55 9.60
C TYR A 345 -14.90 9.98 8.46
N TRP A 346 -14.24 9.63 7.36
CA TRP A 346 -14.87 8.88 6.29
C TRP A 346 -14.80 7.40 6.63
N VAL A 347 -15.96 6.79 6.84
CA VAL A 347 -16.11 5.41 7.26
C VAL A 347 -16.62 4.57 6.10
N CYS A 348 -15.97 3.44 5.87
CA CYS A 348 -16.34 2.42 4.89
C CYS A 348 -16.67 1.12 5.60
N ALA A 349 -17.85 0.57 5.34
CA ALA A 349 -18.25 -0.76 5.80
C ALA A 349 -18.58 -1.61 4.58
N ASP A 350 -17.82 -2.69 4.38
CA ASP A 350 -17.90 -3.57 3.22
C ASP A 350 -18.25 -4.99 3.63
N LEU A 351 -19.08 -5.64 2.82
CA LEU A 351 -19.37 -7.06 2.86
C LEU A 351 -18.99 -7.65 1.51
N ALA A 352 -17.99 -8.54 1.49
CA ALA A 352 -17.40 -9.10 0.29
C ALA A 352 -17.35 -10.62 0.31
N TRP A 353 -17.43 -11.22 -0.86
CA TRP A 353 -17.26 -12.65 -1.11
C TRP A 353 -16.08 -12.86 -2.05
N GLY A 354 -15.03 -13.47 -1.52
CA GLY A 354 -13.87 -13.87 -2.31
C GLY A 354 -14.11 -15.17 -3.07
N VAL A 355 -13.44 -15.33 -4.20
CA VAL A 355 -13.40 -16.59 -4.94
C VAL A 355 -11.95 -17.00 -5.12
N ASP A 356 -11.60 -18.12 -4.51
CA ASP A 356 -10.28 -18.73 -4.57
C ASP A 356 -10.42 -20.15 -5.13
N ASN A 357 -9.59 -20.48 -6.10
CA ASN A 357 -9.59 -21.77 -6.76
C ASN A 357 -11.00 -22.23 -7.19
N LYS A 358 -11.77 -21.32 -7.81
CA LYS A 358 -13.17 -21.50 -8.27
C LYS A 358 -14.19 -21.75 -7.13
N THR A 359 -13.77 -21.58 -5.87
CA THR A 359 -14.64 -21.78 -4.71
C THR A 359 -14.95 -20.44 -4.05
N VAL A 360 -16.24 -20.16 -3.86
CA VAL A 360 -16.69 -18.95 -3.14
C VAL A 360 -16.40 -19.12 -1.66
N GLN A 361 -15.65 -18.16 -1.11
CA GLN A 361 -15.30 -18.11 0.30
C GLN A 361 -16.46 -17.53 1.15
N PRO A 362 -16.51 -17.78 2.45
CA PRO A 362 -17.45 -17.15 3.35
C PRO A 362 -17.39 -15.62 3.27
N ALA A 363 -18.54 -14.98 3.44
CA ALA A 363 -18.63 -13.53 3.42
C ALA A 363 -17.73 -12.90 4.48
N ARG A 364 -16.98 -11.87 4.06
CA ARG A 364 -16.07 -11.12 4.92
C ARG A 364 -16.60 -9.71 5.12
N PHE A 365 -16.72 -9.32 6.38
CA PHE A 365 -17.04 -7.95 6.76
C PHE A 365 -15.77 -7.19 7.09
N SER A 366 -15.65 -5.95 6.59
CA SER A 366 -14.57 -5.03 6.96
C SER A 366 -15.13 -3.65 7.27
N LEU A 367 -14.52 -3.01 8.28
CA LEU A 367 -14.78 -1.62 8.66
C LEU A 367 -13.47 -0.86 8.54
N SER A 368 -13.42 0.17 7.70
CA SER A 368 -12.18 0.90 7.40
C SER A 368 -12.40 2.41 7.33
N LEU A 369 -11.29 3.15 7.46
CA LEU A 369 -11.23 4.60 7.29
C LEU A 369 -10.46 4.89 6.00
N ASN A 370 -11.13 4.90 4.87
CA ASN A 370 -10.46 5.03 3.58
C ASN A 370 -11.24 5.92 2.62
N PHE A 371 -10.52 6.78 1.86
CA PHE A 371 -11.06 7.73 0.89
C PHE A 371 -10.92 7.18 -0.48
N ASP A 372 -11.24 6.49 -1.21
CA ASP A 372 -10.98 6.01 -2.56
C ASP A 372 -10.35 4.60 -2.51
N PHE A 373 -9.95 4.08 -3.65
CA PHE A 373 -9.28 2.77 -3.74
C PHE A 373 -7.99 2.74 -2.94
#